data_45d19c7230882711e0a6a0484e9df3ef
#
_entry.id   45d19c7230882711e0a6a0484e9df3ef
#
_cell.length_a   1.000
_cell.length_b   1.000
_cell.length_c   1.000
_cell.angle_alpha   90.00
_cell.angle_beta   90.00
_cell.angle_gamma   90.00
#
_symmetry.space_group_name_H-M   'P 1'
#
loop_
_entity.id
_entity.type
_entity.pdbx_description
1 polymer ?
#
loop_
_entity_poly.entity_id
_entity_poly.type
_entity_poly.pdbx_seq_one_letter_code
_entity_poly.pdbx_strand_id
1 'polypeptide(L)'
;LFNKGINAVIGENNNGKTALIDAIRIAFSCVLYKKDIFFSKTDFHVNAAGERAAFAQIDVYLKDVPQNLIEIWDPIQPDCGEFHVVFTLEKTAAGTDKVKYRAWGGKCEGNLLSSDTLEAINLDYLSALRDASSEMKPSRNSKLAELLETIAKNPKIKRLWLIN
;
A
#
# COMPACT_ATOMS: atom_id res chain seq x y z
N LEU A 1 -14.38 -8.39 5.25
CA LEU A 1 -14.00 -7.44 6.31
C LEU A 1 -12.91 -8.07 7.18
N PHE A 2 -11.82 -7.36 7.38
CA PHE A 2 -10.78 -7.75 8.33
C PHE A 2 -11.15 -7.26 9.72
N ASN A 3 -10.92 -8.08 10.73
CA ASN A 3 -11.13 -7.73 12.13
C ASN A 3 -9.80 -7.33 12.78
N LYS A 4 -9.86 -6.65 13.92
CA LYS A 4 -8.66 -6.37 14.72
C LYS A 4 -8.01 -7.69 15.17
N GLY A 5 -6.69 -7.76 15.09
CA GLY A 5 -5.91 -8.95 15.44
C GLY A 5 -5.59 -9.81 14.22
N ILE A 6 -5.56 -11.13 14.39
CA ILE A 6 -5.15 -12.08 13.35
C ILE A 6 -6.34 -12.40 12.44
N ASN A 7 -6.14 -12.23 11.14
CA ASN A 7 -7.10 -12.65 10.11
C ASN A 7 -6.42 -13.69 9.21
N ALA A 8 -7.06 -14.84 9.04
CA ALA A 8 -6.56 -15.93 8.19
C ALA A 8 -7.39 -16.03 6.91
N VAL A 9 -6.74 -15.97 5.77
CA VAL A 9 -7.37 -16.20 4.45
C VAL A 9 -7.07 -17.61 4.01
N ILE A 10 -8.09 -18.47 4.01
CA ILE A 10 -7.99 -19.89 3.70
C ILE A 10 -8.75 -20.18 2.41
N GLY A 11 -8.26 -21.10 1.60
CA GLY A 11 -8.89 -21.53 0.36
C GLY A 11 -7.94 -22.38 -0.49
N GLU A 12 -8.48 -23.00 -1.54
CA GLU A 12 -7.72 -23.81 -2.48
C GLU A 12 -6.70 -22.95 -3.28
N ASN A 13 -5.75 -23.61 -3.89
CA ASN A 13 -4.78 -22.93 -4.76
C ASN A 13 -5.53 -22.28 -5.94
N ASN A 14 -5.05 -21.12 -6.35
CA ASN A 14 -5.61 -20.32 -7.43
C ASN A 14 -6.99 -19.64 -7.14
N ASN A 15 -7.43 -19.60 -5.88
CA ASN A 15 -8.67 -18.94 -5.46
C ASN A 15 -8.47 -17.45 -5.08
N GLY A 16 -7.47 -16.79 -5.64
CA GLY A 16 -7.29 -15.34 -5.49
C GLY A 16 -6.74 -14.86 -4.14
N LYS A 17 -6.27 -15.77 -3.25
CA LYS A 17 -5.69 -15.38 -1.94
C LYS A 17 -4.53 -14.39 -2.10
N THR A 18 -3.60 -14.70 -3.00
CA THR A 18 -2.47 -13.84 -3.30
C THR A 18 -2.93 -12.52 -3.92
N ALA A 19 -3.91 -12.57 -4.84
CA ALA A 19 -4.45 -11.37 -5.47
C ALA A 19 -5.09 -10.41 -4.44
N LEU A 20 -5.74 -10.92 -3.40
CA LEU A 20 -6.25 -10.10 -2.31
C LEU A 20 -5.13 -9.38 -1.54
N ILE A 21 -4.08 -10.09 -1.19
CA ILE A 21 -2.91 -9.51 -0.49
C ILE A 21 -2.19 -8.51 -1.41
N ASP A 22 -2.03 -8.83 -2.68
CA ASP A 22 -1.40 -7.94 -3.65
C ASP A 22 -2.24 -6.68 -3.90
N ALA A 23 -3.57 -6.78 -3.92
CA ALA A 23 -4.44 -5.61 -4.02
C ALA A 23 -4.24 -4.65 -2.84
N ILE A 24 -4.16 -5.17 -1.60
CA ILE A 24 -3.86 -4.37 -0.41
C ILE A 24 -2.48 -3.70 -0.56
N ARG A 25 -1.45 -4.47 -0.90
CA ARG A 25 -0.08 -3.97 -1.09
C ARG A 25 -0.02 -2.88 -2.15
N ILE A 26 -0.68 -3.09 -3.30
CA ILE A 26 -0.73 -2.13 -4.41
C ILE A 26 -1.40 -0.83 -3.95
N ALA A 27 -2.54 -0.89 -3.26
CA ALA A 27 -3.24 0.28 -2.77
C ALA A 27 -2.33 1.13 -1.86
N PHE A 28 -1.71 0.51 -0.86
CA PHE A 28 -0.80 1.21 0.04
C PHE A 28 0.50 1.67 -0.66
N SER A 29 1.05 0.90 -1.59
CA SER A 29 2.22 1.30 -2.37
C SER A 29 1.97 2.55 -3.21
N CYS A 30 0.79 2.68 -3.82
CA CYS A 30 0.38 3.86 -4.57
C CYS A 30 0.27 5.09 -3.67
N VAL A 31 -0.32 4.95 -2.49
CA VAL A 31 -0.53 6.03 -1.53
C VAL A 31 0.80 6.43 -0.88
N LEU A 32 1.62 5.47 -0.45
CA LEU A 32 2.90 5.71 0.23
C LEU A 32 4.07 5.95 -0.72
N TYR A 33 3.84 5.98 -2.04
CA TYR A 33 4.87 6.09 -3.08
C TYR A 33 5.98 5.04 -2.97
N LYS A 34 5.70 3.89 -2.34
CA LYS A 34 6.60 2.74 -2.29
C LYS A 34 6.53 1.97 -3.61
N LYS A 35 7.67 1.51 -4.12
CA LYS A 35 7.75 0.84 -5.44
C LYS A 35 8.08 -0.65 -5.31
N ASP A 36 7.49 -1.33 -4.36
CA ASP A 36 7.71 -2.75 -4.11
C ASP A 36 6.76 -3.67 -4.91
N ILE A 37 5.62 -3.14 -5.34
CA ILE A 37 4.66 -3.83 -6.20
C ILE A 37 3.98 -2.82 -7.13
N PHE A 38 3.63 -3.25 -8.36
CA PHE A 38 3.00 -2.39 -9.37
C PHE A 38 1.76 -3.06 -9.93
N PHE A 39 0.73 -2.24 -10.17
CA PHE A 39 -0.41 -2.63 -10.97
C PHE A 39 -0.05 -2.53 -12.45
N SER A 40 -0.20 -3.63 -13.18
CA SER A 40 0.22 -3.77 -14.56
C SER A 40 -0.98 -3.93 -15.51
N LYS A 41 -0.74 -3.87 -16.80
CA LYS A 41 -1.78 -4.13 -17.81
C LYS A 41 -2.43 -5.52 -17.63
N THR A 42 -1.71 -6.51 -17.17
CA THR A 42 -2.22 -7.89 -17.01
C THR A 42 -3.19 -8.03 -15.85
N ASP A 43 -3.22 -7.07 -14.93
CA ASP A 43 -4.08 -7.10 -13.74
C ASP A 43 -5.50 -6.56 -14.02
N PHE A 44 -5.70 -5.90 -15.17
CA PHE A 44 -7.05 -5.50 -15.59
C PHE A 44 -7.86 -6.73 -16.01
N HIS A 45 -9.10 -6.78 -15.56
CA HIS A 45 -10.03 -7.84 -15.93
C HIS A 45 -10.19 -7.96 -17.45
N VAL A 46 -10.23 -9.20 -17.94
CA VAL A 46 -10.53 -9.52 -19.33
C VAL A 46 -11.82 -10.32 -19.34
N ASN A 47 -12.82 -9.84 -20.08
CA ASN A 47 -14.10 -10.52 -20.21
C ASN A 47 -14.02 -11.76 -21.14
N ALA A 48 -15.13 -12.51 -21.24
CA ALA A 48 -15.19 -13.71 -22.08
C ALA A 48 -15.01 -13.41 -23.58
N ALA A 49 -15.23 -12.18 -24.03
CA ALA A 49 -15.01 -11.74 -25.41
C ALA A 49 -13.53 -11.32 -25.68
N GLY A 50 -12.66 -11.40 -24.66
CA GLY A 50 -11.26 -11.00 -24.76
C GLY A 50 -11.03 -9.49 -24.60
N GLU A 51 -12.05 -8.73 -24.26
CA GLU A 51 -11.94 -7.29 -24.05
C GLU A 51 -11.45 -6.98 -22.64
N ARG A 52 -10.49 -6.09 -22.54
CA ARG A 52 -9.88 -5.66 -21.28
C ARG A 52 -10.62 -4.46 -20.71
N ALA A 53 -10.86 -4.47 -19.40
CA ALA A 53 -11.42 -3.32 -18.69
C ALA A 53 -10.54 -2.07 -18.86
N ALA A 54 -11.16 -0.92 -19.02
CA ALA A 54 -10.46 0.36 -19.18
C ALA A 54 -9.96 0.93 -17.84
N PHE A 55 -10.56 0.51 -16.72
CA PHE A 55 -10.18 0.94 -15.38
C PHE A 55 -10.29 -0.20 -14.37
N ALA A 56 -9.58 -0.06 -13.26
CA ALA A 56 -9.70 -0.87 -12.05
C ALA A 56 -9.64 0.04 -10.84
N GLN A 57 -10.36 -0.30 -9.78
CA GLN A 57 -10.44 0.51 -8.56
C GLN A 57 -10.23 -0.37 -7.33
N ILE A 58 -9.51 0.18 -6.36
CA ILE A 58 -9.33 -0.41 -5.03
C ILE A 58 -9.79 0.62 -4.00
N ASP A 59 -10.81 0.26 -3.23
CA ASP A 59 -11.32 1.08 -2.14
C ASP A 59 -10.89 0.45 -0.82
N VAL A 60 -10.25 1.25 0.02
CA VAL A 60 -9.76 0.81 1.33
C VAL A 60 -10.51 1.55 2.42
N TYR A 61 -11.22 0.79 3.24
CA TYR A 61 -11.96 1.29 4.39
C TYR A 61 -11.20 0.93 5.67
N LEU A 62 -10.91 1.94 6.46
CA LEU A 62 -10.14 1.84 7.69
C LEU A 62 -11.04 2.05 8.90
N LYS A 63 -10.74 1.40 10.02
CA LYS A 63 -11.38 1.61 11.33
C LYS A 63 -10.37 2.15 12.32
N ASP A 64 -10.87 2.70 13.41
CA ASP A 64 -10.06 3.33 14.47
C ASP A 64 -9.20 4.49 13.92
N VAL A 65 -9.71 5.23 12.93
CA VAL A 65 -9.02 6.37 12.30
C VAL A 65 -9.23 7.62 13.17
N PRO A 66 -8.15 8.25 13.64
CA PRO A 66 -8.26 9.47 14.41
C PRO A 66 -8.76 10.66 13.57
N GLN A 67 -9.58 11.52 14.16
CA GLN A 67 -10.25 12.65 13.49
C GLN A 67 -9.30 13.71 12.91
N ASN A 68 -8.05 13.73 13.36
CA ASN A 68 -7.05 14.64 12.82
C ASN A 68 -6.56 14.25 11.40
N LEU A 69 -6.86 13.03 10.94
CA LEU A 69 -6.59 12.59 9.56
C LEU A 69 -7.78 12.95 8.65
N ILE A 70 -8.07 14.24 8.54
CA ILE A 70 -9.27 14.78 7.91
C ILE A 70 -9.47 14.39 6.44
N GLU A 71 -8.39 14.08 5.72
CA GLU A 71 -8.46 13.70 4.30
C GLU A 71 -9.09 12.34 4.10
N ILE A 72 -8.92 11.42 5.06
CA ILE A 72 -9.46 10.06 4.99
C ILE A 72 -10.61 9.83 5.98
N TRP A 73 -10.78 10.71 6.98
CA TRP A 73 -11.79 10.54 8.00
C TRP A 73 -13.21 10.71 7.45
N ASP A 74 -14.12 9.80 7.83
CA ASP A 74 -15.53 9.90 7.46
C ASP A 74 -16.32 10.66 8.56
N PRO A 75 -16.84 11.87 8.26
CA PRO A 75 -17.60 12.65 9.25
C PRO A 75 -18.95 12.02 9.63
N ILE A 76 -19.47 11.07 8.84
CA ILE A 76 -20.74 10.40 9.09
C ILE A 76 -20.55 9.14 9.94
N GLN A 77 -19.40 8.49 9.81
CA GLN A 77 -19.03 7.29 10.57
C GLN A 77 -17.78 7.60 11.41
N PRO A 78 -17.97 8.05 12.68
CA PRO A 78 -16.86 8.32 13.57
C PRO A 78 -15.92 7.11 13.65
N ASP A 79 -14.63 7.38 13.74
CA ASP A 79 -13.54 6.40 13.79
C ASP A 79 -13.33 5.58 12.49
N CYS A 80 -14.03 5.94 11.42
CA CYS A 80 -13.81 5.34 10.10
C CYS A 80 -13.12 6.32 9.16
N GLY A 81 -12.42 5.74 8.18
CA GLY A 81 -11.79 6.49 7.10
C GLY A 81 -11.72 5.66 5.83
N GLU A 82 -11.53 6.34 4.71
CA GLU A 82 -11.45 5.68 3.41
C GLU A 82 -10.42 6.37 2.52
N PHE A 83 -9.77 5.58 1.68
CA PHE A 83 -9.02 6.09 0.55
C PHE A 83 -9.21 5.19 -0.68
N HIS A 84 -9.01 5.76 -1.83
CA HIS A 84 -9.31 5.15 -3.11
C HIS A 84 -8.10 5.22 -4.03
N VAL A 85 -7.89 4.16 -4.81
CA VAL A 85 -6.89 4.13 -5.88
C VAL A 85 -7.56 3.64 -7.14
N VAL A 86 -7.51 4.46 -8.19
CA VAL A 86 -8.06 4.12 -9.51
C VAL A 86 -6.93 4.00 -10.51
N PHE A 87 -6.89 2.91 -11.23
CA PHE A 87 -5.98 2.63 -12.33
C PHE A 87 -6.72 2.78 -13.65
N THR A 88 -6.11 3.46 -14.60
CA THR A 88 -6.62 3.61 -15.96
C THR A 88 -5.61 3.09 -16.96
N LEU A 89 -6.11 2.42 -18.00
CA LEU A 89 -5.32 1.95 -19.12
C LEU A 89 -5.49 2.92 -20.29
N GLU A 90 -4.43 3.66 -20.59
CA GLU A 90 -4.41 4.64 -21.67
C GLU A 90 -3.46 4.23 -22.78
N LYS A 91 -3.79 4.61 -24.01
CA LYS A 91 -2.85 4.48 -25.13
C LYS A 91 -1.97 5.74 -25.21
N THR A 92 -0.67 5.52 -25.29
CA THR A 92 0.28 6.61 -25.56
C THR A 92 0.17 7.07 -27.03
N ALA A 93 0.74 8.20 -27.34
CA ALA A 93 0.84 8.69 -28.72
C ALA A 93 1.55 7.71 -29.66
N ALA A 94 2.43 6.85 -29.13
CA ALA A 94 3.11 5.77 -29.85
C ALA A 94 2.27 4.48 -29.97
N GLY A 95 1.00 4.48 -29.51
CA GLY A 95 0.11 3.32 -29.57
C GLY A 95 0.38 2.26 -28.50
N THR A 96 1.33 2.48 -27.58
CA THR A 96 1.61 1.55 -26.48
C THR A 96 0.67 1.77 -25.31
N ASP A 97 0.27 0.71 -24.62
CA ASP A 97 -0.56 0.80 -23.44
C ASP A 97 0.26 1.29 -22.23
N LYS A 98 -0.28 2.25 -21.50
CA LYS A 98 0.29 2.79 -20.28
C LYS A 98 -0.73 2.76 -19.16
N VAL A 99 -0.34 2.21 -18.02
CA VAL A 99 -1.14 2.28 -16.79
C VAL A 99 -0.83 3.58 -16.06
N LYS A 100 -1.87 4.33 -15.74
CA LYS A 100 -1.81 5.47 -14.83
C LYS A 100 -2.65 5.19 -13.60
N TYR A 101 -2.34 5.83 -12.49
CA TYR A 101 -3.17 5.76 -11.31
C TYR A 101 -3.39 7.13 -10.68
N ARG A 102 -4.48 7.25 -9.93
CA ARG A 102 -4.83 8.38 -9.07
C ARG A 102 -5.23 7.83 -7.72
N ALA A 103 -4.85 8.53 -6.64
CA ALA A 103 -5.20 8.18 -5.27
C ALA A 103 -5.71 9.42 -4.54
N TRP A 104 -6.76 9.25 -3.73
CA TRP A 104 -7.35 10.32 -2.93
C TRP A 104 -7.98 9.77 -1.66
N GLY A 105 -8.19 10.65 -0.66
CA GLY A 105 -8.85 10.32 0.59
C GLY A 105 -10.31 10.78 0.62
N GLY A 106 -11.16 10.05 1.35
CA GLY A 106 -12.56 10.35 1.49
C GLY A 106 -13.33 10.29 0.17
N LYS A 107 -14.52 10.88 0.15
CA LYS A 107 -15.47 10.79 -0.98
C LYS A 107 -15.15 11.72 -2.16
N CYS A 108 -14.20 12.63 -2.01
CA CYS A 108 -13.89 13.62 -3.03
C CYS A 108 -12.59 13.28 -3.77
N GLU A 109 -12.66 12.96 -5.06
CA GLU A 109 -11.53 12.55 -5.90
C GLU A 109 -10.38 13.59 -5.94
N GLY A 110 -10.64 14.85 -5.68
CA GLY A 110 -9.62 15.89 -5.62
C GLY A 110 -8.89 16.02 -4.28
N ASN A 111 -9.26 15.22 -3.27
CA ASN A 111 -8.73 15.33 -1.93
C ASN A 111 -7.40 14.55 -1.81
N LEU A 112 -6.29 15.24 -2.00
CA LEU A 112 -4.96 14.65 -1.91
C LEU A 112 -4.62 14.32 -0.45
N LEU A 113 -3.91 13.21 -0.26
CA LEU A 113 -3.46 12.77 1.05
C LEU A 113 -2.25 13.60 1.51
N SER A 114 -2.33 14.15 2.72
CA SER A 114 -1.23 14.89 3.34
C SER A 114 -0.10 13.99 3.81
N SER A 115 1.08 14.56 4.05
CA SER A 115 2.22 13.82 4.61
C SER A 115 1.88 13.18 5.96
N ASP A 116 1.14 13.88 6.81
CA ASP A 116 0.77 13.40 8.14
C ASP A 116 -0.14 12.19 8.05
N THR A 117 -1.11 12.21 7.12
CA THR A 117 -1.97 11.06 6.83
C THR A 117 -1.16 9.89 6.28
N LEU A 118 -0.22 10.14 5.38
CA LEU A 118 0.66 9.11 4.80
C LEU A 118 1.57 8.46 5.85
N GLU A 119 2.06 9.22 6.82
CA GLU A 119 2.86 8.69 7.93
C GLU A 119 2.03 7.87 8.92
N ALA A 120 0.76 8.23 9.10
CA ALA A 120 -0.15 7.53 10.02
C ALA A 120 -0.64 6.18 9.47
N ILE A 121 -0.81 6.06 8.15
CA ILE A 121 -1.18 4.81 7.49
C ILE A 121 0.06 4.07 7.04
N ASN A 122 0.39 2.95 7.70
CA ASN A 122 1.54 2.13 7.32
C ASN A 122 1.13 0.68 7.08
N LEU A 123 1.76 0.04 6.11
CA LEU A 123 1.60 -1.37 5.80
C LEU A 123 2.97 -2.05 5.80
N ASP A 124 3.13 -3.01 6.70
CA ASP A 124 4.29 -3.90 6.72
C ASP A 124 3.92 -5.24 6.06
N TYR A 125 4.57 -5.53 4.95
CA TYR A 125 4.42 -6.79 4.25
C TYR A 125 5.59 -7.72 4.55
N LEU A 126 5.27 -8.95 4.95
CA LEU A 126 6.25 -10.02 5.12
C LEU A 126 5.99 -11.10 4.07
N SER A 127 6.93 -11.30 3.15
CA SER A 127 6.82 -12.34 2.13
C SER A 127 6.80 -13.74 2.75
N ALA A 128 6.09 -14.68 2.10
CA ALA A 128 6.00 -16.07 2.54
C ALA A 128 7.37 -16.78 2.49
N LEU A 129 8.19 -16.45 1.51
CA LEU A 129 9.58 -16.88 1.41
C LEU A 129 10.44 -15.79 2.06
N ARG A 130 10.66 -15.92 3.36
CA ARG A 130 11.69 -15.15 4.06
C ARG A 130 13.05 -15.63 3.58
N ASP A 131 13.53 -15.06 2.51
CA ASP A 131 14.96 -15.12 2.23
C ASP A 131 15.66 -14.19 3.23
N ALA A 132 15.87 -14.72 4.45
CA ALA A 132 16.56 -14.01 5.51
C ALA A 132 17.92 -13.49 5.04
N SER A 133 18.52 -14.15 4.04
CA SER A 133 19.79 -13.76 3.46
C SER A 133 19.65 -12.51 2.58
N SER A 134 18.50 -12.28 1.92
CA SER A 134 18.27 -11.09 1.11
C SER A 134 17.87 -9.88 1.95
N GLU A 135 17.10 -10.09 3.02
CA GLU A 135 16.68 -9.01 3.93
C GLU A 135 17.81 -8.56 4.87
N MET A 136 18.80 -9.43 5.15
CA MET A 136 19.97 -9.12 5.94
C MET A 136 21.18 -8.64 5.11
N LYS A 137 21.08 -8.62 3.78
CA LYS A 137 22.12 -7.99 2.96
C LYS A 137 22.23 -6.50 3.28
N PRO A 138 23.43 -5.94 3.38
CA PRO A 138 23.62 -4.50 3.61
C PRO A 138 23.25 -3.73 2.34
N SER A 139 21.97 -3.58 2.08
CA SER A 139 21.42 -2.75 1.01
C SER A 139 20.63 -1.59 1.61
N ARG A 140 20.64 -0.43 0.96
CA ARG A 140 19.95 0.78 1.44
C ARG A 140 18.45 0.58 1.69
N ASN A 141 17.85 -0.46 1.11
CA ASN A 141 16.43 -0.77 1.21
C ASN A 141 16.14 -2.03 2.05
N SER A 142 17.11 -2.54 2.81
CA SER A 142 16.89 -3.68 3.69
C SER A 142 16.21 -3.23 4.99
N LYS A 143 15.38 -4.09 5.59
CA LYS A 143 14.79 -3.83 6.92
C LYS A 143 15.85 -3.61 8.00
N LEU A 144 17.01 -4.22 7.83
CA LEU A 144 18.15 -3.98 8.72
C LEU A 144 18.66 -2.53 8.59
N ALA A 145 18.75 -1.98 7.38
CA ALA A 145 19.14 -0.59 7.17
C ALA A 145 18.11 0.38 7.77
N GLU A 146 16.82 0.11 7.61
CA GLU A 146 15.73 0.91 8.20
C GLU A 146 15.79 0.88 9.74
N LEU A 147 16.00 -0.29 10.33
CA LEU A 147 16.19 -0.43 11.78
C LEU A 147 17.44 0.32 12.26
N LEU A 148 18.56 0.20 11.55
CA LEU A 148 19.79 0.91 11.89
C LEU A 148 19.64 2.42 11.78
N GLU A 149 18.93 2.93 10.77
CA GLU A 149 18.60 4.36 10.67
C GLU A 149 17.73 4.83 11.81
N THR A 150 16.70 4.05 12.19
CA THR A 150 15.80 4.37 13.30
C THR A 150 16.57 4.42 14.62
N ILE A 151 17.48 3.46 14.83
CA ILE A 151 18.39 3.43 15.99
C ILE A 151 19.35 4.62 15.98
N ALA A 152 19.93 4.94 14.82
CA ALA A 152 20.87 6.06 14.67
C ALA A 152 20.20 7.43 14.88
N LYS A 153 18.92 7.57 14.55
CA LYS A 153 18.15 8.79 14.78
C LYS A 153 17.71 8.96 16.24
N ASN A 154 17.76 7.91 17.07
CA ASN A 154 17.35 7.99 18.46
C ASN A 154 18.47 8.58 19.34
N PRO A 155 18.30 9.79 19.92
CA PRO A 155 19.34 10.49 20.69
C PRO A 155 19.73 9.75 21.99
N LYS A 156 18.84 8.90 22.52
CA LYS A 156 19.14 8.10 23.72
C LYS A 156 20.11 6.96 23.43
N ILE A 157 20.08 6.41 22.23
CA ILE A 157 20.94 5.28 21.82
C ILE A 157 22.31 5.81 21.36
N LYS A 158 22.36 6.98 20.74
CA LYS A 158 23.61 7.63 20.34
C LYS A 158 24.57 7.88 21.52
N ARG A 159 24.03 8.10 22.73
CA ARG A 159 24.84 8.26 23.95
C ARG A 159 25.48 6.96 24.46
N LEU A 160 24.88 5.80 24.18
CA LEU A 160 25.40 4.50 24.62
C LEU A 160 26.60 4.02 23.81
N TRP A 161 26.78 4.49 22.57
CA TRP A 161 27.91 4.12 21.69
C TRP A 161 29.13 5.04 21.82
N LEU A 162 28.99 6.16 22.55
CA LEU A 162 30.09 7.12 22.78
C LEU A 162 30.81 6.91 24.11
N ILE A 163 30.50 5.85 24.86
CA ILE A 163 31.06 5.57 26.21
C ILE A 163 31.91 4.27 26.22
N ASN A 164 32.44 3.87 25.06
CA ASN A 164 33.51 2.85 25.02
C ASN A 164 34.63 3.31 24.11
#